data_85ba0a6b9912fab8ea6f4c40815653f6
#
_entry.id   85ba0a6b9912fab8ea6f4c40815653f6
#
_cell.length_a   1.000
_cell.length_b   1.000
_cell.length_c   1.000
_cell.angle_alpha   90.00
_cell.angle_beta   90.00
_cell.angle_gamma   90.00
#
_symmetry.space_group_name_H-M   'P 1'
#
loop_
_entity.id
_entity.type
_entity.pdbx_description
1 polymer ?
#
loop_
_entity_poly.entity_id
_entity_poly.type
_entity_poly.pdbx_seq_one_letter_code
_entity_poly.pdbx_strand_id
1 'polypeptide(L)'
;MQEHSGDLGAIAQRWFEVMRECGDDVQELLHDGHPTACVGDAAFCYVNAFTAHVNVGFFLGAWLDDPAGLLEGTGKFMRHVKLRPECDVDARALTKLIETSYTDMKARLQKDRV
;
A
#
# COMPACT_ATOMS: atom_id res chain seq x y z
N MET A 1 -5.00 -26.00 1.03
CA MET A 1 -4.83 -25.44 0.10
C MET A 1 -5.66 -24.32 -0.12
N GLN A 2 -6.85 -24.44 -0.10
CA GLN A 2 -7.70 -23.38 -0.23
C GLN A 2 -7.51 -22.38 0.81
N GLU A 3 -7.14 -22.78 1.99
CA GLU A 3 -6.96 -21.88 3.06
C GLU A 3 -5.88 -20.87 2.81
N HIS A 4 -4.79 -21.29 2.17
CA HIS A 4 -3.73 -20.35 1.88
C HIS A 4 -4.20 -19.24 0.98
N SER A 5 -4.91 -19.57 -0.08
CA SER A 5 -5.44 -18.57 -0.97
C SER A 5 -6.42 -17.65 -0.27
N GLY A 6 -7.26 -18.21 0.56
CA GLY A 6 -8.24 -17.42 1.29
C GLY A 6 -7.56 -16.45 2.25
N ASP A 7 -6.54 -16.93 2.96
CA ASP A 7 -5.83 -16.09 3.90
C ASP A 7 -5.14 -14.93 3.20
N LEU A 8 -4.47 -15.20 2.09
CA LEU A 8 -3.78 -14.14 1.36
C LEU A 8 -4.78 -13.14 0.76
N GLY A 9 -5.89 -13.64 0.26
CA GLY A 9 -6.92 -12.76 -0.27
C GLY A 9 -7.51 -11.87 0.80
N ALA A 10 -7.73 -12.43 1.99
CA ALA A 10 -8.27 -11.66 3.10
C ALA A 10 -7.27 -10.59 3.56
N ILE A 11 -5.98 -10.93 3.60
CA ILE A 11 -4.93 -9.98 3.95
C ILE A 11 -4.90 -8.84 2.95
N ALA A 12 -4.91 -9.16 1.66
CA ALA A 12 -4.87 -8.15 0.62
C ALA A 12 -6.08 -7.24 0.71
N GLN A 13 -7.27 -7.82 0.92
CA GLN A 13 -8.49 -7.05 1.00
C GLN A 13 -8.48 -6.12 2.22
N ARG A 14 -8.03 -6.64 3.36
CA ARG A 14 -7.96 -5.83 4.57
C ARG A 14 -7.11 -4.59 4.38
N TRP A 15 -5.94 -4.74 3.79
CA TRP A 15 -5.04 -3.61 3.64
C TRP A 15 -5.47 -2.67 2.53
N PHE A 16 -6.13 -3.20 1.50
CA PHE A 16 -6.69 -2.33 0.48
C PHE A 16 -7.83 -1.48 1.06
N GLU A 17 -8.59 -2.02 1.99
CA GLU A 17 -9.62 -1.25 2.66
C GLU A 17 -9.02 -0.09 3.45
N VAL A 18 -7.89 -0.31 4.10
CA VAL A 18 -7.20 0.76 4.82
C VAL A 18 -6.81 1.86 3.85
N MET A 19 -6.36 1.51 2.64
CA MET A 19 -6.01 2.49 1.63
C MET A 19 -7.23 3.29 1.20
N ARG A 20 -8.35 2.60 0.99
CA ARG A 20 -9.58 3.26 0.55
C ARG A 20 -10.12 4.22 1.61
N GLU A 21 -9.89 3.91 2.85
CA GLU A 21 -10.42 4.71 3.95
C GLU A 21 -9.56 5.90 4.32
N CYS A 22 -8.47 6.12 3.59
CA CYS A 22 -7.63 7.29 3.84
C CYS A 22 -8.36 8.60 3.58
N GLY A 23 -9.30 8.62 2.65
CA GLY A 23 -10.07 9.82 2.36
C GLY A 23 -11.19 9.53 1.39
N ASP A 24 -12.16 10.42 1.32
CA ASP A 24 -13.30 10.27 0.42
C ASP A 24 -12.90 10.42 -1.05
N ASP A 25 -11.74 10.98 -1.30
CA ASP A 25 -11.26 11.22 -2.65
C ASP A 25 -10.36 10.09 -3.17
N VAL A 26 -10.24 9.00 -2.43
CA VAL A 26 -9.46 7.85 -2.90
C VAL A 26 -10.26 7.12 -3.98
N GLN A 27 -9.61 6.87 -5.10
CA GLN A 27 -10.19 6.12 -6.20
C GLN A 27 -9.43 4.82 -6.37
N GLU A 28 -10.12 3.80 -6.88
CA GLU A 28 -9.54 2.48 -7.07
C GLU A 28 -9.43 2.18 -8.55
N LEU A 29 -8.35 1.48 -8.91
CA LEU A 29 -8.27 0.95 -10.26
C LEU A 29 -7.43 -0.32 -10.23
N LEU A 30 -7.46 -1.06 -11.32
CA LEU A 30 -6.58 -2.21 -11.48
C LEU A 30 -5.41 -1.79 -12.36
N HIS A 31 -4.20 -1.94 -11.85
CA HIS A 31 -3.00 -1.62 -12.59
C HIS A 31 -2.19 -2.91 -12.70
N ASP A 32 -2.05 -3.44 -13.90
CA ASP A 32 -1.40 -4.73 -14.14
C ASP A 32 -2.06 -5.83 -13.32
N GLY A 33 -3.38 -5.75 -13.16
CA GLY A 33 -4.12 -6.75 -12.41
C GLY A 33 -4.09 -6.57 -10.90
N HIS A 34 -3.45 -5.52 -10.39
CA HIS A 34 -3.34 -5.29 -8.96
C HIS A 34 -4.27 -4.18 -8.52
N PRO A 35 -5.04 -4.41 -7.43
CA PRO A 35 -5.83 -3.31 -6.86
C PRO A 35 -4.91 -2.15 -6.45
N THR A 36 -5.23 -0.97 -6.93
CA THR A 36 -4.40 0.21 -6.74
C THR A 36 -5.25 1.36 -6.26
N ALA A 37 -4.76 2.08 -5.27
CA ALA A 37 -5.46 3.23 -4.71
C ALA A 37 -4.79 4.51 -5.20
N CYS A 38 -5.63 5.44 -5.65
CA CYS A 38 -5.17 6.71 -6.23
C CYS A 38 -5.82 7.88 -5.55
N VAL A 39 -5.13 9.01 -5.51
CA VAL A 39 -5.72 10.28 -5.14
C VAL A 39 -5.50 11.20 -6.33
N GLY A 40 -6.59 11.81 -6.83
CA GLY A 40 -6.51 12.51 -8.10
C GLY A 40 -6.09 11.51 -9.19
N ASP A 41 -5.12 11.88 -9.98
CA ASP A 41 -4.62 11.01 -11.04
C ASP A 41 -3.39 10.22 -10.61
N ALA A 42 -3.01 10.27 -9.35
CA ALA A 42 -1.76 9.69 -8.88
C ALA A 42 -2.00 8.48 -8.00
N ALA A 43 -1.41 7.35 -8.38
CA ALA A 43 -1.45 6.14 -7.56
C ALA A 43 -0.50 6.31 -6.37
N PHE A 44 -0.96 5.97 -5.17
CA PHE A 44 -0.09 6.06 -4.00
C PHE A 44 0.23 4.70 -3.37
N CYS A 45 -0.70 3.76 -3.42
CA CYS A 45 -0.50 2.42 -2.85
C CYS A 45 -1.16 1.35 -3.70
N TYR A 46 -0.68 0.12 -3.55
CA TYR A 46 -1.31 -1.03 -4.20
C TYR A 46 -1.16 -2.27 -3.31
N VAL A 47 -1.93 -3.32 -3.62
CA VAL A 47 -1.72 -4.64 -3.01
C VAL A 47 -1.49 -5.64 -4.14
N ASN A 48 -0.63 -6.61 -3.89
CA ASN A 48 -0.35 -7.66 -4.85
C ASN A 48 -0.19 -8.97 -4.09
N ALA A 49 -1.06 -9.94 -4.38
CA ALA A 49 -1.03 -11.23 -3.71
C ALA A 49 -0.21 -12.21 -4.55
N PHE A 50 0.77 -12.84 -3.91
CA PHE A 50 1.60 -13.85 -4.54
C PHE A 50 1.21 -15.22 -3.98
N THR A 51 2.02 -16.22 -4.25
CA THR A 51 1.71 -17.58 -3.80
C THR A 51 1.76 -17.72 -2.29
N ALA A 52 2.72 -17.07 -1.65
CA ALA A 52 2.96 -17.24 -0.22
C ALA A 52 2.93 -15.94 0.58
N HIS A 53 2.68 -14.80 -0.06
CA HIS A 53 2.69 -13.53 0.65
C HIS A 53 1.91 -12.48 -0.12
N VAL A 54 1.65 -11.36 0.54
CA VAL A 54 1.02 -10.19 -0.06
C VAL A 54 1.99 -9.02 0.09
N ASN A 55 2.18 -8.26 -0.97
CA ASN A 55 2.91 -7.00 -0.87
C ASN A 55 1.93 -5.84 -0.78
N VAL A 56 2.18 -4.96 0.18
CA VAL A 56 1.54 -3.65 0.21
C VAL A 56 2.59 -2.69 -0.33
N GLY A 57 2.32 -2.11 -1.50
CA GLY A 57 3.32 -1.31 -2.21
C GLY A 57 3.03 0.17 -2.14
N PHE A 58 4.10 0.96 -2.17
CA PHE A 58 4.04 2.41 -2.09
C PHE A 58 4.79 2.98 -3.28
N PHE A 59 4.10 3.75 -4.11
CA PHE A 59 4.69 4.26 -5.35
C PHE A 59 5.84 5.23 -5.08
N LEU A 60 5.77 5.99 -3.99
CA LEU A 60 6.84 6.89 -3.58
C LEU A 60 7.40 6.49 -2.22
N GLY A 61 7.51 5.19 -1.98
CA GLY A 61 7.92 4.66 -0.69
C GLY A 61 9.30 5.10 -0.25
N ALA A 62 10.19 5.41 -1.20
CA ALA A 62 11.54 5.82 -0.88
C ALA A 62 11.59 7.13 -0.08
N TRP A 63 10.52 7.92 -0.14
CA TRP A 63 10.44 9.18 0.59
C TRP A 63 9.67 9.09 1.90
N LEU A 64 9.14 7.91 2.24
CA LEU A 64 8.37 7.75 3.46
C LEU A 64 9.28 7.52 4.65
N ASP A 65 8.90 8.11 5.79
CA ASP A 65 9.57 7.86 7.04
C ASP A 65 9.14 6.48 7.55
N ASP A 66 10.08 5.63 7.88
CA ASP A 66 9.80 4.23 8.22
C ASP A 66 10.49 3.87 9.54
N PRO A 67 10.01 4.43 10.65
CA PRO A 67 10.69 4.18 11.94
C PRO A 67 10.63 2.73 12.39
N ALA A 68 9.64 1.97 11.95
CA ALA A 68 9.53 0.55 12.33
C ALA A 68 10.35 -0.36 11.42
N GLY A 69 10.92 0.18 10.33
CA GLY A 69 11.75 -0.62 9.44
C GLY A 69 10.99 -1.65 8.64
N LEU A 70 9.77 -1.32 8.21
CA LEU A 70 8.93 -2.26 7.48
C LEU A 70 9.18 -2.28 5.98
N LEU A 71 9.66 -1.19 5.42
CA LEU A 71 9.77 -1.04 3.97
C LEU A 71 10.94 -1.82 3.41
N GLU A 72 10.70 -2.50 2.30
CA GLU A 72 11.72 -3.27 1.58
C GLU A 72 11.78 -2.79 0.14
N GLY A 73 12.88 -3.07 -0.51
CA GLY A 73 13.04 -2.77 -1.92
C GLY A 73 14.23 -1.85 -2.15
N THR A 74 14.69 -1.85 -3.40
CA THR A 74 15.87 -1.07 -3.77
C THR A 74 15.60 -0.18 -4.98
N GLY A 75 14.34 -0.07 -5.40
CA GLY A 75 13.99 0.77 -6.53
C GLY A 75 14.23 2.25 -6.23
N LYS A 76 14.23 3.04 -7.27
CA LYS A 76 14.49 4.47 -7.12
C LYS A 76 13.37 5.15 -6.35
N PHE A 77 12.13 4.74 -6.57
CA PHE A 77 10.96 5.36 -5.96
C PHE A 77 10.13 4.42 -5.11
N MET A 78 9.96 3.19 -5.52
CA MET A 78 8.99 2.28 -4.95
C MET A 78 9.57 1.48 -3.79
N ARG A 79 8.71 1.22 -2.81
CA ARG A 79 9.02 0.33 -1.69
C ARG A 79 7.80 -0.50 -1.40
N HIS A 80 7.96 -1.58 -0.65
CA HIS A 80 6.82 -2.43 -0.28
C HIS A 80 7.03 -3.03 1.09
N VAL A 81 5.92 -3.48 1.68
CA VAL A 81 5.92 -4.25 2.93
C VAL A 81 5.42 -5.64 2.57
N LYS A 82 6.18 -6.66 2.92
CA LYS A 82 5.82 -8.04 2.62
C LYS A 82 5.07 -8.63 3.82
N LEU A 83 3.89 -9.15 3.55
CA LEU A 83 3.04 -9.73 4.59
C LEU A 83 2.87 -11.22 4.35
N ARG A 84 3.08 -12.02 5.38
CA ARG A 84 2.88 -13.47 5.32
C ARG A 84 1.84 -13.88 6.34
N PRO A 85 1.02 -14.90 6.03
CA PRO A 85 -0.04 -15.31 6.96
C PRO A 85 0.50 -15.76 8.31
N GLU A 86 1.69 -16.36 8.32
CA GLU A 86 2.26 -16.90 9.54
C GLU A 86 3.05 -15.87 10.35
N CYS A 87 3.24 -14.67 9.83
CA CYS A 87 4.02 -13.65 10.52
C CYS A 87 3.16 -12.45 10.83
N ASP A 88 3.28 -11.93 12.03
CA ASP A 88 2.55 -10.73 12.41
C ASP A 88 3.25 -9.51 11.86
N VAL A 89 2.49 -8.56 11.40
CA VAL A 89 3.02 -7.27 10.99
C VAL A 89 2.61 -6.25 12.06
N ASP A 90 3.40 -5.21 12.22
CA ASP A 90 3.02 -4.09 13.06
C ASP A 90 1.93 -3.31 12.32
N ALA A 91 0.68 -3.66 12.60
CA ALA A 91 -0.45 -3.11 11.87
C ALA A 91 -0.58 -1.61 12.03
N ARG A 92 -0.23 -1.10 13.22
CA ARG A 92 -0.30 0.34 13.46
C ARG A 92 0.73 1.07 12.62
N ALA A 93 1.95 0.55 12.55
CA ALA A 93 3.00 1.16 11.76
C ALA A 93 2.67 1.10 10.27
N LEU A 94 2.11 -0.02 9.81
CA LEU A 94 1.74 -0.15 8.40
C LEU A 94 0.59 0.80 8.04
N THR A 95 -0.41 0.89 8.92
CA THR A 95 -1.51 1.83 8.70
C THR A 95 -0.99 3.25 8.59
N LYS A 96 -0.03 3.61 9.46
CA LYS A 96 0.55 4.93 9.42
C LYS A 96 1.30 5.21 8.11
N LEU A 97 2.02 4.21 7.60
CA LEU A 97 2.70 4.34 6.32
C LEU A 97 1.70 4.59 5.20
N ILE A 98 0.58 3.86 5.20
CA ILE A 98 -0.44 4.03 4.17
C ILE A 98 -1.05 5.42 4.25
N GLU A 99 -1.39 5.87 5.45
CA GLU A 99 -1.97 7.20 5.63
C GLU A 99 -0.99 8.29 5.23
N THR A 100 0.28 8.13 5.58
CA THR A 100 1.31 9.08 5.22
C THR A 100 1.51 9.14 3.71
N SER A 101 1.47 7.97 3.04
CA SER A 101 1.64 7.94 1.59
C SER A 101 0.50 8.67 0.89
N TYR A 102 -0.73 8.53 1.39
CA TYR A 102 -1.88 9.24 0.86
C TYR A 102 -1.71 10.76 1.04
N THR A 103 -1.38 11.18 2.26
CA THR A 103 -1.23 12.59 2.58
C THR A 103 -0.09 13.22 1.77
N ASP A 104 1.02 12.51 1.65
CA ASP A 104 2.17 12.99 0.91
C ASP A 104 1.84 13.16 -0.58
N MET A 105 1.16 12.17 -1.17
CA MET A 105 0.82 12.26 -2.57
C MET A 105 -0.16 13.39 -2.82
N LYS A 106 -1.14 13.56 -1.93
CA LYS A 106 -2.11 14.64 -2.04
C LYS A 106 -1.42 16.01 -1.96
N ALA A 107 -0.45 16.15 -1.07
CA ALA A 107 0.29 17.39 -0.93
C ALA A 107 1.11 17.69 -2.20
N ARG A 108 1.70 16.65 -2.80
CA ARG A 108 2.46 16.83 -4.03
C ARG A 108 1.58 17.30 -5.17
N LEU A 109 0.36 16.76 -5.27
CA LEU A 109 -0.57 17.16 -6.31
C LEU A 109 -1.02 18.60 -6.13
N GLN A 110 -1.24 19.03 -4.91
CA GLN A 110 -1.63 20.41 -4.64
C GLN A 110 -0.49 21.36 -4.98
N LYS A 111 0.73 20.96 -4.70
CA LYS A 111 1.87 21.78 -4.99
C LYS A 111 2.04 21.98 -6.49
N ASP A 112 1.80 20.93 -7.26
CA ASP A 112 1.94 20.99 -8.70
C ASP A 112 0.89 21.89 -9.35
N ARG A 113 -0.19 22.17 -8.67
CA ARG A 113 -1.22 23.04 -9.22
C ARG A 113 -0.94 24.50 -9.04
N VAL A 114 0.00 24.83 -8.22
CA VAL A 114 0.39 26.21 -7.99
C VAL A 114 1.46 26.68 -8.97
#